data_16fe72476cc1391dc29c08ca5e66d3f7
#
_entry.id   16fe72476cc1391dc29c08ca5e66d3f7
#
_cell.length_a   1.000
_cell.length_b   1.000
_cell.length_c   1.000
_cell.angle_alpha   90.00
_cell.angle_beta   90.00
_cell.angle_gamma   90.00
#
_symmetry.space_group_name_H-M   'P 1'
#
loop_
_entity.id
_entity.type
_entity.pdbx_description
1 polymer ?
#
loop_
_entity_poly.entity_id
_entity_poly.type
_entity_poly.pdbx_seq_one_letter_code
_entity_poly.pdbx_strand_id
1 'polypeptide(L)'
;LKCLYGDNIKSVLLKEHYRCHPKIIGFCNKKYYNDNLVIMTSADNHPFRIVVTNVSGNRGKHNQRQIDETELYIKEHYSDNYGKVGVVAPYREHANLLKQQLPKRVEADTIHKYQGREKDIIIFNTVCSQINEFIDNPNLINVAVSRAVNEFIVVKPKLMKLPHGTNIGDLIRYMCYTTNPAETIVKGLSLIHISEPPRLQLISYA
;
A
#
# COMPACT_ATOMS: atom_id res chain seq x y z
N LEU A 1 -5.65 25.68 -9.89
CA LEU A 1 -6.79 26.49 -10.37
C LEU A 1 -7.47 27.22 -9.20
N LYS A 2 -7.86 26.56 -8.10
CA LYS A 2 -8.45 27.25 -6.92
C LYS A 2 -7.55 28.37 -6.36
N CYS A 3 -6.21 28.19 -6.35
CA CYS A 3 -5.27 29.22 -5.92
C CYS A 3 -5.25 30.46 -6.83
N LEU A 4 -5.66 30.34 -8.10
CA LEU A 4 -5.66 31.44 -9.07
C LEU A 4 -7.03 32.15 -9.17
N TYR A 5 -8.12 31.45 -8.93
CA TYR A 5 -9.48 31.93 -9.17
C TYR A 5 -10.36 31.98 -7.91
N GLY A 6 -9.83 31.63 -6.74
CA GLY A 6 -10.55 31.61 -5.46
C GLY A 6 -11.77 30.68 -5.47
N ASP A 7 -12.79 30.99 -4.67
CA ASP A 7 -14.00 30.17 -4.52
C ASP A 7 -15.04 30.35 -5.67
N ASN A 8 -14.72 31.17 -6.67
CA ASN A 8 -15.61 31.44 -7.81
C ASN A 8 -15.62 30.32 -8.87
N ILE A 9 -14.83 29.26 -8.71
CA ILE A 9 -14.86 28.12 -9.62
C ILE A 9 -16.05 27.21 -9.26
N LYS A 10 -16.99 27.10 -10.17
CA LYS A 10 -18.03 26.07 -10.09
C LYS A 10 -17.37 24.70 -10.20
N SER A 11 -17.26 23.98 -9.08
CA SER A 11 -16.78 22.61 -9.06
C SER A 11 -17.97 21.66 -9.16
N VAL A 12 -17.91 20.70 -10.11
CA VAL A 12 -18.88 19.62 -10.21
C VAL A 12 -18.23 18.36 -9.69
N LEU A 13 -18.83 17.74 -8.69
CA LEU A 13 -18.43 16.43 -8.20
C LEU A 13 -19.08 15.36 -9.10
N LEU A 14 -18.25 14.56 -9.77
CA LEU A 14 -18.71 13.33 -10.43
C LEU A 14 -19.01 12.30 -9.32
N LYS A 15 -20.30 12.04 -9.11
CA LYS A 15 -20.76 11.22 -7.98
C LYS A 15 -20.69 9.73 -8.26
N GLU A 16 -20.80 9.29 -9.50
CA GLU A 16 -20.86 7.88 -9.86
C GLU A 16 -19.45 7.28 -9.97
N HIS A 17 -19.24 6.13 -9.34
CA HIS A 17 -17.98 5.42 -9.33
C HIS A 17 -18.16 3.98 -9.83
N TYR A 18 -17.47 3.64 -10.94
CA TYR A 18 -17.62 2.37 -11.66
C TYR A 18 -16.37 1.49 -11.64
N ARG A 19 -15.32 1.84 -10.88
CA ARG A 19 -14.03 1.20 -11.05
C ARG A 19 -13.60 0.32 -9.89
N CYS A 20 -13.46 0.91 -8.71
CA CYS A 20 -12.89 0.21 -7.56
C CYS A 20 -13.90 -0.72 -6.90
N HIS A 21 -13.38 -1.77 -6.28
CA HIS A 21 -14.15 -2.63 -5.39
C HIS A 21 -14.95 -1.78 -4.37
N PRO A 22 -16.23 -2.10 -4.08
CA PRO A 22 -17.10 -1.28 -3.23
C PRO A 22 -16.49 -0.94 -1.85
N LYS A 23 -15.86 -1.92 -1.20
CA LYS A 23 -15.21 -1.71 0.11
C LYS A 23 -13.99 -0.80 0.00
N ILE A 24 -13.24 -0.83 -1.10
CA ILE A 24 -12.06 0.02 -1.29
C ILE A 24 -12.49 1.48 -1.42
N ILE A 25 -13.37 1.78 -2.37
CA ILE A 25 -13.83 3.15 -2.57
C ILE A 25 -14.72 3.64 -1.43
N GLY A 26 -15.38 2.72 -0.71
CA GLY A 26 -16.19 3.03 0.46
C GLY A 26 -15.39 3.72 1.57
N PHE A 27 -14.11 3.38 1.76
CA PHE A 27 -13.24 4.12 2.65
C PHE A 27 -13.08 5.58 2.22
N CYS A 28 -12.72 5.79 0.94
CA CYS A 28 -12.57 7.14 0.38
C CYS A 28 -13.88 7.92 0.47
N ASN A 29 -15.01 7.28 0.17
CA ASN A 29 -16.32 7.90 0.20
C ASN A 29 -16.65 8.44 1.60
N LYS A 30 -16.50 7.62 2.63
CA LYS A 30 -16.71 8.01 4.03
C LYS A 30 -15.73 9.07 4.52
N LYS A 31 -14.44 8.90 4.19
CA LYS A 31 -13.38 9.74 4.76
C LYS A 31 -13.23 11.09 4.07
N TYR A 32 -13.43 11.16 2.73
CA TYR A 32 -13.07 12.32 1.92
C TYR A 32 -14.21 12.92 1.11
N TYR A 33 -15.30 12.17 0.91
CA TYR A 33 -16.42 12.60 0.05
C TYR A 33 -17.76 12.70 0.78
N ASN A 34 -17.76 12.58 2.13
CA ASN A 34 -18.97 12.69 2.97
C ASN A 34 -20.12 11.79 2.50
N ASP A 35 -19.81 10.58 2.07
CA ASP A 35 -20.74 9.59 1.49
C ASP A 35 -21.53 10.08 0.26
N ASN A 36 -21.00 11.07 -0.48
CA ASN A 36 -21.64 11.61 -1.67
C ASN A 36 -21.38 10.80 -2.94
N LEU A 37 -20.48 9.81 -2.94
CA LEU A 37 -20.25 8.96 -4.11
C LEU A 37 -21.30 7.85 -4.19
N VAL A 38 -21.84 7.65 -5.40
CA VAL A 38 -22.70 6.53 -5.72
C VAL A 38 -21.82 5.40 -6.27
N ILE A 39 -21.70 4.31 -5.51
CA ILE A 39 -20.86 3.18 -5.87
C ILE A 39 -21.67 2.24 -6.77
N MET A 40 -21.24 2.12 -8.02
CA MET A 40 -21.93 1.33 -9.06
C MET A 40 -21.31 -0.06 -9.29
N THR A 41 -20.23 -0.38 -8.55
CA THR A 41 -19.56 -1.69 -8.58
C THR A 41 -20.14 -2.62 -7.53
N SER A 42 -20.16 -3.92 -7.83
CA SER A 42 -20.52 -4.99 -6.87
C SER A 42 -19.42 -6.03 -6.83
N ALA A 43 -19.06 -6.49 -5.64
CA ALA A 43 -18.11 -7.58 -5.42
C ALA A 43 -18.24 -8.11 -3.99
N ASP A 44 -18.13 -9.44 -3.83
CA ASP A 44 -18.30 -10.14 -2.55
C ASP A 44 -16.97 -10.60 -1.93
N ASN A 45 -15.88 -10.55 -2.69
CA ASN A 45 -14.55 -10.96 -2.22
C ASN A 45 -13.96 -10.00 -1.18
N HIS A 46 -12.87 -10.45 -0.53
CA HIS A 46 -12.14 -9.65 0.45
C HIS A 46 -11.02 -8.86 -0.24
N PRO A 47 -11.16 -7.53 -0.40
CA PRO A 47 -10.22 -6.72 -1.17
C PRO A 47 -9.01 -6.25 -0.36
N PHE A 48 -8.93 -6.54 0.95
CA PHE A 48 -7.92 -5.98 1.83
C PHE A 48 -6.97 -7.03 2.39
N ARG A 49 -5.68 -6.69 2.40
CA ARG A 49 -4.63 -7.43 3.11
C ARG A 49 -3.67 -6.45 3.80
N ILE A 50 -3.15 -6.86 4.95
CA ILE A 50 -2.15 -6.10 5.71
C ILE A 50 -0.96 -7.02 5.94
N VAL A 51 0.13 -6.76 5.25
CA VAL A 51 1.40 -7.47 5.45
C VAL A 51 2.18 -6.79 6.56
N VAL A 52 2.46 -7.53 7.62
CA VAL A 52 3.12 -7.00 8.82
C VAL A 52 4.57 -7.46 8.84
N THR A 53 5.51 -6.53 8.71
CA THR A 53 6.94 -6.83 8.78
C THR A 53 7.43 -6.89 10.23
N ASN A 54 8.22 -7.92 10.59
CA ASN A 54 8.62 -8.17 11.96
C ASN A 54 9.66 -7.18 12.53
N VAL A 55 10.38 -6.45 11.67
CA VAL A 55 11.49 -5.56 12.05
C VAL A 55 11.21 -4.13 11.62
N SER A 56 11.49 -3.20 12.52
CA SER A 56 11.47 -1.75 12.24
C SER A 56 12.80 -1.33 11.60
N GLY A 57 13.03 -1.75 10.36
CA GLY A 57 14.25 -1.41 9.63
C GLY A 57 14.13 -0.10 8.85
N ASN A 58 13.79 1.00 9.52
CA ASN A 58 13.72 2.30 8.84
C ASN A 58 15.07 3.03 8.94
N ARG A 59 15.73 3.24 7.80
CA ARG A 59 16.88 4.13 7.65
C ARG A 59 16.49 5.30 6.75
N GLY A 60 16.12 6.43 7.34
CA GLY A 60 15.75 7.62 6.56
C GLY A 60 14.42 7.46 5.82
N LYS A 61 14.45 7.60 4.49
CA LYS A 61 13.27 7.60 3.60
C LYS A 61 13.04 6.25 2.89
N HIS A 62 13.68 5.16 3.34
CA HIS A 62 13.45 3.82 2.83
C HIS A 62 13.41 2.77 3.94
N ASN A 63 12.88 1.61 3.66
CA ASN A 63 12.77 0.47 4.55
C ASN A 63 13.00 -0.81 3.73
N GLN A 64 14.22 -1.33 3.79
CA GLN A 64 14.61 -2.51 3.01
C GLN A 64 13.73 -3.72 3.35
N ARG A 65 13.38 -3.90 4.61
CA ARG A 65 12.53 -5.03 5.02
C ARG A 65 11.14 -5.00 4.36
N GLN A 66 10.54 -3.84 4.21
CA GLN A 66 9.27 -3.75 3.47
C GLN A 66 9.43 -4.07 2.00
N ILE A 67 10.57 -3.72 1.39
CA ILE A 67 10.88 -4.05 0.00
C ILE A 67 10.98 -5.57 -0.17
N ASP A 68 11.76 -6.23 0.69
CA ASP A 68 11.96 -7.67 0.65
C ASP A 68 10.64 -8.43 0.86
N GLU A 69 9.83 -8.02 1.84
CA GLU A 69 8.51 -8.61 2.11
C GLU A 69 7.55 -8.37 0.95
N THR A 70 7.59 -7.19 0.33
CA THR A 70 6.75 -6.88 -0.84
C THR A 70 7.13 -7.77 -2.03
N GLU A 71 8.43 -7.93 -2.30
CA GLU A 71 8.91 -8.79 -3.38
C GLU A 71 8.46 -10.23 -3.16
N LEU A 72 8.64 -10.73 -1.96
CA LEU A 72 8.33 -12.09 -1.61
C LEU A 72 6.81 -12.35 -1.69
N TYR A 73 6.02 -11.44 -1.14
CA TYR A 73 4.56 -11.49 -1.21
C TYR A 73 4.05 -11.52 -2.66
N ILE A 74 4.64 -10.69 -3.54
CA ILE A 74 4.29 -10.67 -4.96
C ILE A 74 4.65 -11.99 -5.64
N LYS A 75 5.83 -12.56 -5.35
CA LYS A 75 6.26 -13.84 -5.90
C LYS A 75 5.37 -15.01 -5.48
N GLU A 76 4.93 -15.00 -4.23
CA GLU A 76 4.08 -16.08 -3.70
C GLU A 76 2.64 -16.03 -4.21
N HIS A 77 2.07 -14.82 -4.34
CA HIS A 77 0.64 -14.68 -4.59
C HIS A 77 0.29 -14.23 -6.02
N TYR A 78 1.25 -13.62 -6.74
CA TYR A 78 0.98 -12.99 -8.04
C TYR A 78 2.00 -13.34 -9.13
N SER A 79 2.70 -14.47 -9.03
CA SER A 79 3.73 -14.92 -9.99
C SER A 79 3.25 -14.89 -11.44
N ASP A 80 2.01 -15.26 -11.68
CA ASP A 80 1.42 -15.34 -13.03
C ASP A 80 0.81 -14.02 -13.50
N ASN A 81 0.69 -13.03 -12.61
CA ASN A 81 -0.05 -11.79 -12.82
C ASN A 81 0.73 -10.50 -12.48
N TYR A 82 2.06 -10.49 -12.62
CA TYR A 82 2.90 -9.33 -12.30
C TYR A 82 2.43 -8.02 -12.95
N GLY A 83 1.90 -8.07 -14.17
CA GLY A 83 1.40 -6.90 -14.89
C GLY A 83 0.17 -6.24 -14.26
N LYS A 84 -0.55 -6.96 -13.40
CA LYS A 84 -1.72 -6.46 -12.67
C LYS A 84 -1.36 -5.80 -11.33
N VAL A 85 -0.11 -5.91 -10.90
CA VAL A 85 0.36 -5.40 -9.61
C VAL A 85 1.02 -4.04 -9.77
N GLY A 86 0.58 -3.09 -8.95
CA GLY A 86 1.22 -1.79 -8.75
C GLY A 86 1.70 -1.66 -7.31
N VAL A 87 2.91 -1.13 -7.12
CA VAL A 87 3.45 -0.85 -5.79
C VAL A 87 3.65 0.65 -5.64
N VAL A 88 3.10 1.21 -4.58
CA VAL A 88 3.19 2.65 -4.32
C VAL A 88 3.81 2.93 -2.96
N ALA A 89 4.63 3.98 -2.92
CA ALA A 89 5.28 4.43 -1.70
C ALA A 89 5.27 5.95 -1.60
N PRO A 90 5.29 6.53 -0.38
CA PRO A 90 5.32 7.97 -0.20
C PRO A 90 6.66 8.60 -0.62
N TYR A 91 7.77 7.88 -0.42
CA TYR A 91 9.12 8.41 -0.63
C TYR A 91 9.75 7.92 -1.94
N ARG A 92 10.37 8.85 -2.67
CA ARG A 92 11.03 8.58 -3.95
C ARG A 92 12.19 7.58 -3.84
N GLU A 93 12.96 7.66 -2.76
CA GLU A 93 14.06 6.74 -2.50
C GLU A 93 13.57 5.30 -2.41
N HIS A 94 12.55 5.06 -1.60
CA HIS A 94 11.92 3.75 -1.46
C HIS A 94 11.31 3.24 -2.77
N ALA A 95 10.61 4.11 -3.50
CA ALA A 95 10.03 3.75 -4.80
C ALA A 95 11.10 3.37 -5.84
N ASN A 96 12.26 4.02 -5.83
CA ASN A 96 13.36 3.69 -6.72
C ASN A 96 13.98 2.31 -6.39
N LEU A 97 14.14 2.00 -5.10
CA LEU A 97 14.63 0.69 -4.67
C LEU A 97 13.63 -0.43 -5.03
N LEU A 98 12.32 -0.19 -4.84
CA LEU A 98 11.27 -1.11 -5.31
C LEU A 98 11.38 -1.38 -6.81
N LYS A 99 11.59 -0.35 -7.64
CA LYS A 99 11.78 -0.51 -9.10
C LYS A 99 12.98 -1.37 -9.47
N GLN A 100 14.04 -1.31 -8.68
CA GLN A 100 15.27 -2.08 -8.93
C GLN A 100 15.12 -3.55 -8.54
N GLN A 101 14.39 -3.82 -7.45
CA GLN A 101 14.32 -5.15 -6.85
C GLN A 101 13.14 -5.97 -7.36
N LEU A 102 12.00 -5.33 -7.66
CA LEU A 102 10.80 -6.03 -8.08
C LEU A 102 10.89 -6.58 -9.52
N PRO A 103 10.14 -7.65 -9.84
CA PRO A 103 10.05 -8.17 -11.21
C PRO A 103 9.68 -7.07 -12.22
N LYS A 104 10.30 -7.07 -13.40
CA LYS A 104 10.19 -6.00 -14.43
C LYS A 104 8.75 -5.65 -14.85
N ARG A 105 7.80 -6.58 -14.70
CA ARG A 105 6.39 -6.36 -15.06
C ARG A 105 5.57 -5.70 -13.95
N VAL A 106 6.11 -5.63 -12.72
CA VAL A 106 5.50 -4.94 -11.60
C VAL A 106 5.81 -3.45 -11.71
N GLU A 107 4.79 -2.63 -11.69
CA GLU A 107 4.96 -1.18 -11.71
C GLU A 107 5.14 -0.65 -10.29
N ALA A 108 6.27 -0.01 -10.00
CA ALA A 108 6.51 0.67 -8.73
C ALA A 108 6.76 2.16 -8.95
N ASP A 109 6.13 3.03 -8.15
CA ASP A 109 6.42 4.47 -8.18
C ASP A 109 5.98 5.17 -6.89
N THR A 110 6.27 6.47 -6.81
CA THR A 110 5.67 7.29 -5.75
C THR A 110 4.17 7.48 -6.00
N ILE A 111 3.41 7.65 -4.92
CA ILE A 111 1.96 7.86 -5.01
C ILE A 111 1.61 9.02 -5.94
N HIS A 112 2.37 10.12 -5.88
CA HIS A 112 2.16 11.29 -6.76
C HIS A 112 2.30 10.96 -8.24
N LYS A 113 3.31 10.17 -8.61
CA LYS A 113 3.52 9.76 -10.00
C LYS A 113 2.55 8.67 -10.47
N TYR A 114 1.91 8.01 -9.51
CA TYR A 114 0.87 7.02 -9.79
C TYR A 114 -0.50 7.65 -10.07
N GLN A 115 -0.61 8.97 -9.94
CA GLN A 115 -1.84 9.70 -10.27
C GLN A 115 -2.18 9.50 -11.76
N GLY A 116 -3.44 9.12 -12.04
CA GLY A 116 -3.90 8.79 -13.39
C GLY A 116 -3.68 7.34 -13.83
N ARG A 117 -2.90 6.54 -13.09
CA ARG A 117 -2.73 5.10 -13.34
C ARG A 117 -3.65 4.30 -12.41
N GLU A 118 -3.90 3.05 -12.79
CA GLU A 118 -4.68 2.10 -11.99
C GLU A 118 -4.15 0.69 -12.19
N LYS A 119 -4.36 -0.19 -11.22
CA LYS A 119 -4.01 -1.60 -11.28
C LYS A 119 -5.06 -2.43 -10.55
N ASP A 120 -5.18 -3.68 -10.95
CA ASP A 120 -6.06 -4.62 -10.25
C ASP A 120 -5.69 -4.71 -8.77
N ILE A 121 -4.38 -4.74 -8.49
CA ILE A 121 -3.82 -4.89 -7.16
C ILE A 121 -2.87 -3.73 -6.88
N ILE A 122 -3.08 -3.01 -5.79
CA ILE A 122 -2.16 -1.98 -5.30
C ILE A 122 -1.58 -2.39 -3.96
N ILE A 123 -0.26 -2.38 -3.87
CA ILE A 123 0.49 -2.60 -2.63
C ILE A 123 1.05 -1.26 -2.17
N PHE A 124 0.60 -0.80 -1.02
CA PHE A 124 1.04 0.45 -0.40
C PHE A 124 2.06 0.16 0.71
N ASN A 125 3.30 0.59 0.49
CA ASN A 125 4.37 0.53 1.48
C ASN A 125 4.36 1.79 2.35
N THR A 126 4.13 1.65 3.65
CA THR A 126 4.11 2.79 4.57
C THR A 126 5.49 3.37 4.87
N VAL A 127 6.53 2.58 4.70
CA VAL A 127 7.95 2.91 4.92
C VAL A 127 8.30 3.18 6.39
N CYS A 128 7.59 4.10 7.03
CA CYS A 128 7.89 4.58 8.37
C CYS A 128 7.19 3.76 9.46
N SER A 129 7.83 3.69 10.65
CA SER A 129 7.22 3.13 11.88
C SER A 129 6.41 4.17 12.65
N GLN A 130 6.58 5.46 12.34
CA GLN A 130 5.82 6.56 12.91
C GLN A 130 5.12 7.34 11.79
N ILE A 131 3.85 7.64 12.00
CA ILE A 131 3.06 8.45 11.07
C ILE A 131 3.51 9.91 11.22
N ASN A 132 3.83 10.55 10.11
CA ASN A 132 4.12 11.97 10.03
C ASN A 132 3.16 12.66 9.04
N GLU A 133 3.10 13.97 9.05
CA GLU A 133 2.19 14.76 8.22
C GLU A 133 2.33 14.47 6.71
N PHE A 134 3.54 14.17 6.25
CA PHE A 134 3.78 13.90 4.83
C PHE A 134 3.11 12.60 4.37
N ILE A 135 3.31 11.50 5.12
CA ILE A 135 2.72 10.21 4.77
C ILE A 135 1.23 10.12 5.10
N ASP A 136 0.74 10.94 6.03
CA ASP A 136 -0.66 11.00 6.45
C ASP A 136 -1.50 12.03 5.68
N ASN A 137 -0.93 12.60 4.63
CA ASN A 137 -1.64 13.57 3.80
C ASN A 137 -2.92 12.96 3.20
N PRO A 138 -4.12 13.56 3.44
CA PRO A 138 -5.39 13.01 3.00
C PRO A 138 -5.47 12.80 1.49
N ASN A 139 -4.92 13.73 0.70
CA ASN A 139 -4.91 13.62 -0.75
C ASN A 139 -4.03 12.45 -1.21
N LEU A 140 -2.89 12.23 -0.54
CA LEU A 140 -1.98 11.15 -0.84
C LEU A 140 -2.64 9.79 -0.58
N ILE A 141 -3.28 9.63 0.58
CA ILE A 141 -3.97 8.38 0.94
C ILE A 141 -5.17 8.13 0.02
N ASN A 142 -5.97 9.16 -0.25
CA ASN A 142 -7.10 9.06 -1.18
C ASN A 142 -6.65 8.60 -2.58
N VAL A 143 -5.55 9.19 -3.11
CA VAL A 143 -4.97 8.76 -4.39
C VAL A 143 -4.49 7.33 -4.31
N ALA A 144 -3.73 6.93 -3.29
CA ALA A 144 -3.20 5.58 -3.17
C ALA A 144 -4.33 4.53 -3.18
N VAL A 145 -5.35 4.71 -2.34
CA VAL A 145 -6.47 3.78 -2.21
C VAL A 145 -7.29 3.70 -3.50
N SER A 146 -7.62 4.85 -4.10
CA SER A 146 -8.44 4.91 -5.32
C SER A 146 -7.75 4.41 -6.60
N ARG A 147 -6.48 3.99 -6.53
CA ARG A 147 -5.76 3.33 -7.66
C ARG A 147 -6.02 1.83 -7.75
N ALA A 148 -6.50 1.21 -6.67
CA ALA A 148 -6.78 -0.21 -6.62
C ALA A 148 -8.17 -0.52 -7.19
N VAL A 149 -8.21 -1.42 -8.17
CA VAL A 149 -9.48 -1.89 -8.76
C VAL A 149 -10.06 -3.00 -7.90
N ASN A 150 -9.32 -4.08 -7.65
CA ASN A 150 -9.80 -5.29 -6.99
C ASN A 150 -9.24 -5.50 -5.59
N GLU A 151 -7.94 -5.23 -5.38
CA GLU A 151 -7.29 -5.47 -4.09
C GLU A 151 -6.40 -4.31 -3.67
N PHE A 152 -6.44 -3.99 -2.39
CA PHE A 152 -5.57 -3.00 -1.76
C PHE A 152 -4.84 -3.60 -0.57
N ILE A 153 -3.51 -3.59 -0.63
CA ILE A 153 -2.63 -4.24 0.33
C ILE A 153 -1.76 -3.20 1.00
N VAL A 154 -1.68 -3.22 2.33
CA VAL A 154 -0.80 -2.33 3.10
C VAL A 154 0.35 -3.13 3.67
N VAL A 155 1.58 -2.72 3.37
CA VAL A 155 2.80 -3.25 4.01
C VAL A 155 3.25 -2.28 5.09
N LYS A 156 3.28 -2.75 6.35
CA LYS A 156 3.61 -1.91 7.50
C LYS A 156 4.49 -2.62 8.51
N PRO A 157 5.30 -1.88 9.30
CA PRO A 157 6.02 -2.45 10.44
C PRO A 157 5.05 -2.90 11.55
N LYS A 158 5.39 -3.99 12.25
CA LYS A 158 4.62 -4.50 13.39
C LYS A 158 4.41 -3.44 14.48
N LEU A 159 5.46 -2.71 14.80
CA LEU A 159 5.43 -1.69 15.86
C LEU A 159 4.95 -0.30 15.39
N MET A 160 4.35 -0.21 14.20
CA MET A 160 3.79 1.06 13.73
C MET A 160 2.67 1.52 14.65
N LYS A 161 2.87 2.68 15.28
CA LYS A 161 1.82 3.34 16.07
C LYS A 161 0.75 3.89 15.13
N LEU A 162 -0.51 3.63 15.45
CA LEU A 162 -1.68 4.04 14.68
C LEU A 162 -2.56 4.98 15.53
N PRO A 163 -2.20 6.26 15.69
CA PRO A 163 -3.00 7.20 16.46
C PRO A 163 -4.41 7.34 15.88
N HIS A 164 -5.39 7.64 16.73
CA HIS A 164 -6.74 7.97 16.28
C HIS A 164 -6.72 9.28 15.48
N GLY A 165 -7.60 9.36 14.48
CA GLY A 165 -7.73 10.56 13.64
C GLY A 165 -6.68 10.69 12.52
N THR A 166 -5.67 9.80 12.47
CA THR A 166 -4.76 9.75 11.33
C THR A 166 -5.38 9.02 10.15
N ASN A 167 -5.09 9.47 8.91
CA ASN A 167 -5.65 8.87 7.70
C ASN A 167 -5.22 7.41 7.51
N ILE A 168 -3.93 7.12 7.73
CA ILE A 168 -3.40 5.75 7.67
C ILE A 168 -3.99 4.89 8.79
N GLY A 169 -4.10 5.43 10.01
CA GLY A 169 -4.68 4.72 11.15
C GLY A 169 -6.14 4.36 10.91
N ASP A 170 -6.92 5.29 10.36
CA ASP A 170 -8.33 5.09 10.03
C ASP A 170 -8.49 4.11 8.86
N LEU A 171 -7.62 4.16 7.86
CA LEU A 171 -7.58 3.19 6.76
C LEU A 171 -7.35 1.77 7.29
N ILE A 172 -6.35 1.55 8.12
CA ILE A 172 -6.03 0.23 8.67
C ILE A 172 -7.18 -0.29 9.54
N ARG A 173 -7.78 0.57 10.38
CA ARG A 173 -8.96 0.20 11.18
C ARG A 173 -10.15 -0.16 10.29
N TYR A 174 -10.41 0.62 9.24
CA TYR A 174 -11.47 0.34 8.28
C TYR A 174 -11.25 -1.01 7.58
N MET A 175 -10.02 -1.30 7.13
CA MET A 175 -9.67 -2.58 6.53
C MET A 175 -9.96 -3.75 7.48
N CYS A 176 -9.54 -3.65 8.74
CA CYS A 176 -9.81 -4.68 9.76
C CYS A 176 -11.29 -4.81 10.14
N TYR A 177 -12.05 -3.70 10.10
CA TYR A 177 -13.48 -3.71 10.44
C TYR A 177 -14.35 -4.30 9.33
N THR A 178 -14.02 -4.02 8.06
CA THR A 178 -14.82 -4.44 6.90
C THR A 178 -14.52 -5.86 6.43
N THR A 179 -13.46 -6.46 6.96
CA THR A 179 -13.03 -7.83 6.69
C THR A 179 -12.69 -8.52 8.00
N ASN A 180 -12.72 -9.86 8.01
CA ASN A 180 -12.28 -10.60 9.18
C ASN A 180 -10.78 -10.32 9.44
N PRO A 181 -10.39 -9.80 10.64
CA PRO A 181 -9.00 -9.51 10.95
C PRO A 181 -8.04 -10.69 10.76
N ALA A 182 -8.51 -11.92 11.01
CA ALA A 182 -7.71 -13.13 10.83
C ALA A 182 -7.34 -13.39 9.35
N GLU A 183 -8.19 -12.98 8.42
CA GLU A 183 -7.96 -13.12 6.98
C GLU A 183 -7.23 -11.91 6.39
N THR A 184 -7.37 -10.75 7.05
CA THR A 184 -6.78 -9.49 6.59
C THR A 184 -5.31 -9.38 6.94
N ILE A 185 -4.89 -9.87 8.12
CA ILE A 185 -3.53 -9.69 8.62
C ILE A 185 -2.66 -10.89 8.21
N VAL A 186 -1.75 -10.65 7.30
CA VAL A 186 -0.70 -11.60 6.90
C VAL A 186 0.57 -11.26 7.68
N LYS A 187 1.08 -12.23 8.44
CA LYS A 187 2.39 -12.08 9.11
C LYS A 187 3.47 -12.21 8.05
N GLY A 188 4.33 -11.20 7.93
CA GLY A 188 5.51 -11.27 7.07
C GLY A 188 6.42 -12.42 7.49
N LEU A 189 7.21 -12.91 6.56
CA LEU A 189 8.07 -14.08 6.76
C LEU A 189 9.02 -13.85 7.94
N SER A 190 9.04 -14.83 8.82
CA SER A 190 9.99 -14.89 9.92
C SER A 190 11.41 -15.02 9.37
N LEU A 191 12.40 -14.37 10.03
CA LEU A 191 13.84 -14.45 9.72
C LEU A 191 14.40 -15.90 9.61
N ILE A 192 13.60 -16.91 9.92
CA ILE A 192 13.97 -18.34 9.89
C ILE A 192 14.24 -18.84 8.45
N HIS A 193 13.77 -18.14 7.42
CA HIS A 193 13.99 -18.50 6.01
C HIS A 193 15.12 -17.72 5.30
N ILE A 194 15.84 -16.86 5.99
CA ILE A 194 17.12 -16.37 5.47
C ILE A 194 18.09 -17.52 5.67
N SER A 195 18.31 -18.31 4.63
CA SER A 195 19.35 -19.35 4.56
C SER A 195 20.63 -18.80 5.16
N GLU A 196 21.19 -19.51 6.15
CA GLU A 196 22.55 -19.26 6.62
C GLU A 196 23.46 -19.07 5.40
N PRO A 197 24.32 -18.06 5.39
CA PRO A 197 25.34 -17.97 4.35
C PRO A 197 26.10 -19.30 4.34
N PRO A 198 26.46 -19.84 3.15
CA PRO A 198 27.13 -21.13 3.09
C PRO A 198 28.35 -21.07 4.02
N ARG A 199 28.39 -21.95 5.00
CA ARG A 199 29.54 -22.09 5.91
C ARG A 199 30.75 -22.31 5.03
N LEU A 200 31.68 -21.35 5.04
CA LEU A 200 33.02 -21.55 4.51
C LEU A 200 33.58 -22.80 5.17
N GLN A 201 33.65 -23.89 4.40
CA GLN A 201 34.37 -25.07 4.82
C GLN A 201 35.83 -24.64 5.01
N LEU A 202 36.26 -24.60 6.27
CA LEU A 202 37.68 -24.47 6.60
C LEU A 202 38.39 -25.67 5.93
N ILE A 203 39.10 -25.40 4.86
CA ILE A 203 40.01 -26.36 4.26
C ILE A 203 41.14 -26.47 5.27
N SER A 204 41.11 -27.57 6.03
CA SER A 204 42.22 -28.02 6.90
C SER A 204 43.34 -28.47 5.97
N TYR A 205 44.40 -27.68 5.86
CA TYR A 205 45.67 -28.16 5.38
C TYR A 205 46.37 -28.92 6.52
N ALA A 206 46.42 -30.24 6.39
CA ALA A 206 47.33 -31.11 7.09
C ALA A 206 48.66 -31.16 6.32
#